data_78cc9d186d24af4fa4322241d8051bc2
#
_entry.id   78cc9d186d24af4fa4322241d8051bc2
#
_cell.length_a   1.000
_cell.length_b   1.000
_cell.length_c   1.000
_cell.angle_alpha   90.00
_cell.angle_beta   90.00
_cell.angle_gamma   90.00
#
_symmetry.space_group_name_H-M   'P 1'
#
loop_
_entity.id
_entity.type
_entity.pdbx_description
1 polymer ?
#
loop_
_entity_poly.entity_id
_entity_poly.type
_entity_poly.pdbx_seq_one_letter_code
_entity_poly.pdbx_strand_id
1 'polypeptide(L)'
;MTDKKITNEPGANYEQDKAAEEISNAARDKVDDAKDKGQDVYDKTAKTPEEQSKNMGTAHKSKKILDEKIKDKNKKGKKPTKFEIDLDNYTDFVDRVTSPPSKDFNALLARYGELKGAGCDIARLDTAASGLCSESGEFMEIVKKLKFQGKPYNDAQKEHLTKELGDIIWYAAQASLALGVRLDEVIYTNTLKLAARYPNQMFEVGYSENRAPGDI
;
A
#
# COMPACT_ATOMS: atom_id res chain seq x y z
N MET A 1 13.57 19.49 -51.41
CA MET A 1 14.20 18.44 -50.59
C MET A 1 15.47 19.03 -50.01
N THR A 2 15.42 19.46 -48.76
CA THR A 2 16.60 20.03 -48.06
C THR A 2 16.80 19.20 -46.81
N ASP A 3 17.86 18.36 -46.87
CA ASP A 3 18.30 17.56 -45.74
C ASP A 3 18.75 18.45 -44.59
N LYS A 4 18.03 18.43 -43.47
CA LYS A 4 18.51 18.97 -42.20
C LYS A 4 19.45 17.96 -41.55
N LYS A 5 20.75 18.18 -41.64
CA LYS A 5 21.73 17.51 -40.79
C LYS A 5 21.47 17.86 -39.34
N ILE A 6 21.15 16.84 -38.52
CA ILE A 6 21.17 16.95 -37.07
C ILE A 6 22.64 16.88 -36.66
N THR A 7 23.20 17.98 -36.21
CA THR A 7 24.52 18.01 -35.58
C THR A 7 24.34 17.73 -34.10
N ASN A 8 24.71 16.54 -33.64
CA ASN A 8 24.91 16.26 -32.22
C ASN A 8 26.17 16.95 -31.75
N GLU A 9 26.06 18.04 -31.01
CA GLU A 9 27.19 18.63 -30.31
C GLU A 9 27.44 17.85 -28.98
N PRO A 10 28.68 17.46 -28.68
CA PRO A 10 29.03 16.63 -27.53
C PRO A 10 28.92 17.34 -26.15
N GLY A 11 28.55 18.62 -26.11
CA GLY A 11 28.48 19.41 -24.86
C GLY A 11 27.14 19.39 -24.14
N ALA A 12 26.04 19.15 -24.85
CA ALA A 12 24.70 19.27 -24.27
C ALA A 12 24.34 18.15 -23.27
N ASN A 13 24.94 16.97 -23.44
CA ASN A 13 24.70 15.83 -22.54
C ASN A 13 25.45 15.97 -21.20
N TYR A 14 26.63 16.60 -21.20
CA TYR A 14 27.45 16.69 -19.98
C TYR A 14 26.85 17.60 -18.91
N GLU A 15 26.21 18.71 -19.28
CA GLU A 15 25.55 19.61 -18.33
C GLU A 15 24.24 19.00 -17.80
N GLN A 16 23.51 18.24 -18.62
CA GLN A 16 22.33 17.52 -18.20
C GLN A 16 22.66 16.34 -17.25
N ASP A 17 23.74 15.61 -17.53
CA ASP A 17 24.21 14.52 -16.67
C ASP A 17 24.71 15.05 -15.32
N LYS A 18 25.41 16.20 -15.32
CA LYS A 18 25.86 16.86 -14.09
C LYS A 18 24.70 17.38 -13.23
N ALA A 19 23.70 17.99 -13.85
CA ALA A 19 22.48 18.43 -13.15
C ALA A 19 21.68 17.25 -12.58
N ALA A 20 21.61 16.13 -13.30
CA ALA A 20 20.99 14.91 -12.83
C ALA A 20 21.73 14.29 -11.63
N GLU A 21 23.07 14.36 -11.64
CA GLU A 21 23.92 13.89 -10.55
C GLU A 21 23.78 14.76 -9.29
N GLU A 22 23.73 16.08 -9.44
CA GLU A 22 23.51 17.03 -8.34
C GLU A 22 22.10 16.85 -7.70
N ILE A 23 21.06 16.64 -8.51
CA ILE A 23 19.71 16.34 -8.03
C ILE A 23 19.67 14.98 -7.31
N SER A 24 20.38 13.98 -7.83
CA SER A 24 20.48 12.66 -7.21
C SER A 24 21.18 12.71 -5.85
N ASN A 25 22.26 13.49 -5.74
CA ASN A 25 23.00 13.66 -4.49
C ASN A 25 22.17 14.44 -3.45
N ALA A 26 21.51 15.52 -3.85
CA ALA A 26 20.61 16.27 -2.96
C ALA A 26 19.40 15.45 -2.50
N ALA A 27 18.94 14.51 -3.31
CA ALA A 27 17.88 13.57 -2.92
C ALA A 27 18.40 12.51 -1.93
N ARG A 28 19.64 12.01 -2.10
CA ARG A 28 20.29 11.09 -1.15
C ARG A 28 20.48 11.74 0.22
N ASP A 29 20.99 12.97 0.26
CA ASP A 29 21.20 13.70 1.52
C ASP A 29 19.89 13.89 2.29
N LYS A 30 18.77 14.17 1.59
CA LYS A 30 17.45 14.28 2.21
C LYS A 30 16.91 12.93 2.72
N VAL A 31 17.20 11.84 2.02
CA VAL A 31 16.80 10.49 2.44
C VAL A 31 17.60 10.04 3.67
N ASP A 32 18.89 10.36 3.73
CA ASP A 32 19.73 10.02 4.88
C ASP A 32 19.36 10.85 6.11
N ASP A 33 19.07 12.16 5.96
CA ASP A 33 18.52 13.01 7.03
C ASP A 33 17.14 12.53 7.53
N ALA A 34 16.29 12.02 6.62
CA ALA A 34 15.01 11.43 6.99
C ALA A 34 15.16 10.07 7.68
N LYS A 35 16.16 9.26 7.31
CA LYS A 35 16.49 8.00 8.00
C LYS A 35 16.97 8.26 9.42
N ASP A 36 17.88 9.22 9.60
CA ASP A 36 18.40 9.57 10.92
C ASP A 36 17.30 10.08 11.84
N LYS A 37 16.39 10.94 11.33
CA LYS A 37 15.21 11.41 12.08
C LYS A 37 14.21 10.28 12.35
N GLY A 38 14.02 9.37 11.42
CA GLY A 38 13.17 8.19 11.58
C GLY A 38 13.73 7.22 12.63
N GLN A 39 15.03 7.00 12.64
CA GLN A 39 15.72 6.17 13.62
C GLN A 39 15.61 6.78 15.03
N ASP A 40 15.80 8.09 15.16
CA ASP A 40 15.64 8.82 16.42
C ASP A 40 14.22 8.70 17.00
N VAL A 41 13.17 8.71 16.15
CA VAL A 41 11.78 8.49 16.58
C VAL A 41 11.57 7.03 16.97
N TYR A 42 12.13 6.09 16.20
CA TYR A 42 12.05 4.66 16.50
C TYR A 42 12.72 4.33 17.84
N ASP A 43 13.93 4.86 18.09
CA ASP A 43 14.66 4.64 19.33
C ASP A 43 13.97 5.25 20.55
N LYS A 44 13.22 6.34 20.37
CA LYS A 44 12.41 6.97 21.45
C LYS A 44 11.07 6.28 21.69
N THR A 45 10.54 5.57 20.70
CA THR A 45 9.21 4.91 20.76
C THR A 45 9.30 3.40 20.84
N ALA A 46 10.46 2.81 20.55
CA ALA A 46 10.68 1.38 20.61
C ALA A 46 10.46 0.86 22.03
N LYS A 47 9.48 -0.03 22.19
CA LYS A 47 9.24 -0.71 23.46
C LYS A 47 10.46 -1.55 23.80
N THR A 48 10.87 -1.49 25.06
CA THR A 48 11.98 -2.30 25.53
C THR A 48 11.72 -3.81 25.30
N PRO A 49 12.77 -4.64 25.18
CA PRO A 49 12.61 -6.10 25.04
C PRO A 49 11.72 -6.70 26.14
N GLU A 50 11.69 -6.10 27.33
CA GLU A 50 10.82 -6.50 28.44
C GLU A 50 9.34 -6.17 28.19
N GLU A 51 9.02 -5.05 27.58
CA GLU A 51 7.65 -4.68 27.21
C GLU A 51 7.14 -5.52 26.04
N GLN A 52 8.00 -5.85 25.08
CA GLN A 52 7.69 -6.80 24.00
C GLN A 52 7.45 -8.21 24.55
N SER A 53 8.25 -8.65 25.51
CA SER A 53 8.10 -9.93 26.20
C SER A 53 6.80 -10.03 27.01
N LYS A 54 6.35 -8.94 27.65
CA LYS A 54 5.05 -8.87 28.33
C LYS A 54 3.87 -9.01 27.38
N ASN A 55 3.96 -8.40 26.19
CA ASN A 55 2.91 -8.53 25.16
C ASN A 55 2.86 -9.94 24.54
N MET A 56 4.02 -10.58 24.33
CA MET A 56 4.08 -11.99 23.92
C MET A 56 3.55 -12.93 25.01
N GLY A 57 3.79 -12.61 26.27
CA GLY A 57 3.25 -13.36 27.41
C GLY A 57 1.72 -13.35 27.48
N THR A 58 1.08 -12.24 27.10
CA THR A 58 -0.39 -12.14 27.02
C THR A 58 -0.96 -12.95 25.86
N ALA A 59 -0.33 -12.92 24.69
CA ALA A 59 -0.72 -13.75 23.54
C ALA A 59 -0.56 -15.26 23.85
N HIS A 60 0.50 -15.63 24.54
CA HIS A 60 0.73 -17.03 24.96
C HIS A 60 -0.26 -17.50 26.02
N LYS A 61 -0.65 -16.62 26.97
CA LYS A 61 -1.73 -16.90 27.93
C LYS A 61 -3.07 -17.08 27.25
N SER A 62 -3.40 -16.23 26.27
CA SER A 62 -4.65 -16.32 25.50
C SER A 62 -4.71 -17.64 24.70
N LYS A 63 -3.61 -18.04 24.07
CA LYS A 63 -3.50 -19.31 23.36
C LYS A 63 -3.67 -20.50 24.31
N LYS A 64 -3.03 -20.46 25.50
CA LYS A 64 -3.14 -21.52 26.49
C LYS A 64 -4.57 -21.66 27.01
N ILE A 65 -5.28 -20.57 27.28
CA ILE A 65 -6.70 -20.57 27.70
C ILE A 65 -7.60 -21.13 26.60
N LEU A 66 -7.30 -20.80 25.33
CA LEU A 66 -8.05 -21.33 24.18
C LEU A 66 -7.80 -22.85 24.03
N ASP A 67 -6.55 -23.29 24.12
CA ASP A 67 -6.17 -24.72 24.06
C ASP A 67 -6.78 -25.53 25.20
N GLU A 68 -6.87 -24.98 26.41
CA GLU A 68 -7.50 -25.60 27.57
C GLU A 68 -9.01 -25.72 27.38
N LYS A 69 -9.69 -24.66 26.88
CA LYS A 69 -11.13 -24.69 26.53
C LYS A 69 -11.45 -25.69 25.42
N ILE A 70 -10.57 -25.84 24.43
CA ILE A 70 -10.70 -26.86 23.38
C ILE A 70 -10.49 -28.25 23.94
N LYS A 71 -9.55 -28.47 24.85
CA LYS A 71 -9.30 -29.75 25.50
C LYS A 71 -10.49 -30.19 26.40
N ASP A 72 -11.11 -29.25 27.10
CA ASP A 72 -12.29 -29.55 27.95
C ASP A 72 -13.53 -29.88 27.10
N LYS A 73 -13.73 -29.23 25.96
CA LYS A 73 -14.79 -29.62 25.02
C LYS A 73 -14.57 -31.02 24.41
N ASN A 74 -13.31 -31.38 24.16
CA ASN A 74 -12.94 -32.71 23.62
C ASN A 74 -13.06 -33.86 24.63
N LYS A 75 -12.98 -33.58 25.96
CA LYS A 75 -13.16 -34.61 27.01
C LYS A 75 -14.59 -35.14 27.13
N LYS A 76 -15.60 -34.47 26.58
CA LYS A 76 -17.00 -34.91 26.62
C LYS A 76 -17.41 -35.86 25.49
N GLY A 77 -16.48 -36.47 24.79
CA GLY A 77 -16.72 -37.69 23.98
C GLY A 77 -17.63 -37.55 22.76
N LYS A 78 -18.10 -36.34 22.38
CA LYS A 78 -18.83 -36.11 21.13
C LYS A 78 -17.88 -35.39 20.17
N LYS A 79 -17.48 -36.04 19.08
CA LYS A 79 -16.92 -35.34 17.93
C LYS A 79 -17.89 -34.22 17.54
N PRO A 80 -17.45 -32.95 17.41
CA PRO A 80 -18.37 -31.91 16.96
C PRO A 80 -18.81 -32.27 15.54
N THR A 81 -20.06 -32.71 15.42
CA THR A 81 -20.69 -33.08 14.15
C THR A 81 -21.13 -31.88 13.35
N LYS A 82 -20.98 -30.68 13.90
CA LYS A 82 -21.27 -29.40 13.25
C LYS A 82 -20.38 -28.32 13.84
N PHE A 83 -19.76 -27.52 12.97
CA PHE A 83 -19.05 -26.31 13.36
C PHE A 83 -20.10 -25.28 13.79
N GLU A 84 -20.23 -25.03 15.07
CA GLU A 84 -21.13 -24.02 15.62
C GLU A 84 -20.32 -22.70 15.78
N ILE A 85 -20.70 -21.69 15.03
CA ILE A 85 -20.17 -20.33 15.17
C ILE A 85 -21.14 -19.57 16.07
N ASP A 86 -20.64 -19.04 17.18
CA ASP A 86 -21.34 -18.09 18.03
C ASP A 86 -21.26 -16.70 17.36
N LEU A 87 -22.28 -16.38 16.56
CA LEU A 87 -22.33 -15.13 15.79
C LEU A 87 -22.49 -13.91 16.69
N ASP A 88 -23.16 -14.01 17.82
CA ASP A 88 -23.36 -12.89 18.74
C ASP A 88 -22.00 -12.48 19.36
N ASN A 89 -21.29 -13.46 19.90
CA ASN A 89 -19.92 -13.20 20.39
C ASN A 89 -18.96 -12.70 19.32
N TYR A 90 -19.11 -13.16 18.07
CA TYR A 90 -18.30 -12.68 16.96
C TYR A 90 -18.59 -11.23 16.61
N THR A 91 -19.87 -10.86 16.50
CA THR A 91 -20.28 -9.48 16.19
C THR A 91 -19.92 -8.52 17.32
N ASP A 92 -20.08 -8.91 18.57
CA ASP A 92 -19.61 -8.15 19.74
C ASP A 92 -18.10 -7.96 19.75
N PHE A 93 -17.34 -9.00 19.37
CA PHE A 93 -15.88 -8.89 19.21
C PHE A 93 -15.53 -7.89 18.11
N VAL A 94 -16.16 -7.98 16.95
CA VAL A 94 -15.94 -7.05 15.81
C VAL A 94 -16.21 -5.62 16.24
N ASP A 95 -17.33 -5.36 16.95
CA ASP A 95 -17.64 -4.01 17.44
C ASP A 95 -16.60 -3.49 18.43
N ARG A 96 -16.15 -4.31 19.38
CA ARG A 96 -15.14 -3.91 20.37
C ARG A 96 -13.78 -3.57 19.76
N VAL A 97 -13.36 -4.28 18.68
CA VAL A 97 -12.07 -4.03 18.03
C VAL A 97 -12.14 -2.98 16.91
N THR A 98 -13.34 -2.55 16.55
CA THR A 98 -13.54 -1.47 15.57
C THR A 98 -13.22 -0.13 16.21
N SER A 99 -12.40 0.66 15.54
CA SER A 99 -11.99 1.99 16.04
C SER A 99 -13.16 2.97 16.13
N PRO A 100 -13.16 3.91 17.10
CA PRO A 100 -14.22 4.89 17.18
C PRO A 100 -14.52 5.64 15.88
N PRO A 101 -13.54 6.16 15.11
CA PRO A 101 -13.83 6.84 13.85
C PRO A 101 -14.50 5.96 12.79
N SER A 102 -14.42 4.63 12.92
CA SER A 102 -15.06 3.70 11.96
C SER A 102 -16.53 3.41 12.27
N LYS A 103 -17.02 3.81 13.45
CA LYS A 103 -18.38 3.50 13.90
C LYS A 103 -19.12 4.68 14.56
N ASP A 104 -18.44 5.78 14.81
CA ASP A 104 -19.04 6.99 15.37
C ASP A 104 -18.72 8.21 14.48
N PHE A 105 -19.77 8.88 14.03
CA PHE A 105 -19.66 9.98 13.08
C PHE A 105 -18.94 11.19 13.67
N ASN A 106 -19.15 11.51 14.95
CA ASN A 106 -18.47 12.65 15.60
C ASN A 106 -16.98 12.36 15.79
N ALA A 107 -16.62 11.13 16.15
CA ALA A 107 -15.24 10.68 16.21
C ALA A 107 -14.56 10.75 14.84
N LEU A 108 -15.27 10.39 13.77
CA LEU A 108 -14.78 10.50 12.38
C LEU A 108 -14.53 11.97 12.00
N LEU A 109 -15.47 12.88 12.31
CA LEU A 109 -15.33 14.31 12.05
C LEU A 109 -14.16 14.93 12.83
N ALA A 110 -14.00 14.56 14.10
CA ALA A 110 -12.86 14.97 14.91
C ALA A 110 -11.53 14.52 14.27
N ARG A 111 -11.47 13.26 13.82
CA ARG A 111 -10.28 12.74 13.16
C ARG A 111 -9.98 13.44 11.83
N TYR A 112 -11.00 13.77 11.04
CA TYR A 112 -10.83 14.58 9.84
C TYR A 112 -10.29 15.98 10.14
N GLY A 113 -10.75 16.58 11.23
CA GLY A 113 -10.22 17.87 11.72
C GLY A 113 -8.73 17.80 12.08
N GLU A 114 -8.32 16.75 12.79
CA GLU A 114 -6.91 16.50 13.12
C GLU A 114 -6.04 16.32 11.88
N LEU A 115 -6.47 15.49 10.93
CA LEU A 115 -5.75 15.24 9.67
C LEU A 115 -5.61 16.51 8.84
N LYS A 116 -6.70 17.28 8.72
CA LYS A 116 -6.68 18.58 8.05
C LYS A 116 -5.73 19.57 8.75
N GLY A 117 -5.73 19.61 10.09
CA GLY A 117 -4.82 20.43 10.87
C GLY A 117 -3.35 20.05 10.69
N ALA A 118 -3.06 18.78 10.41
CA ALA A 118 -1.74 18.28 10.06
C ALA A 118 -1.36 18.49 8.58
N GLY A 119 -2.18 19.18 7.78
CA GLY A 119 -1.92 19.46 6.37
C GLY A 119 -2.33 18.35 5.40
N CYS A 120 -3.06 17.34 5.87
CA CYS A 120 -3.54 16.25 5.03
C CYS A 120 -4.79 16.65 4.23
N ASP A 121 -4.75 16.57 2.90
CA ASP A 121 -5.96 16.69 2.04
C ASP A 121 -6.75 15.38 2.07
N ILE A 122 -7.31 15.07 3.23
CA ILE A 122 -8.00 13.80 3.48
C ILE A 122 -9.24 13.63 2.58
N ALA A 123 -9.94 14.71 2.23
CA ALA A 123 -11.11 14.63 1.37
C ALA A 123 -10.74 14.13 -0.04
N ARG A 124 -9.65 14.65 -0.61
CA ARG A 124 -9.15 14.23 -1.90
C ARG A 124 -8.52 12.85 -1.85
N LEU A 125 -7.78 12.51 -0.78
CA LEU A 125 -7.23 11.17 -0.56
C LEU A 125 -8.33 10.11 -0.46
N ASP A 126 -9.41 10.39 0.25
CA ASP A 126 -10.55 9.48 0.37
C ASP A 126 -11.23 9.25 -0.99
N THR A 127 -11.46 10.34 -1.75
CA THR A 127 -11.95 10.27 -3.13
C THR A 127 -11.04 9.41 -4.01
N ALA A 128 -9.73 9.65 -3.96
CA ALA A 128 -8.75 8.91 -4.74
C ALA A 128 -8.71 7.42 -4.35
N ALA A 129 -8.68 7.12 -3.06
CA ALA A 129 -8.63 5.73 -2.56
C ALA A 129 -9.90 4.96 -2.94
N SER A 130 -11.07 5.57 -2.76
CA SER A 130 -12.36 4.97 -3.12
C SER A 130 -12.44 4.69 -4.61
N GLY A 131 -12.06 5.66 -5.44
CA GLY A 131 -12.10 5.51 -6.89
C GLY A 131 -11.07 4.52 -7.42
N LEU A 132 -9.83 4.53 -6.94
CA LEU A 132 -8.83 3.52 -7.31
C LEU A 132 -9.33 2.09 -7.03
N CYS A 133 -10.03 1.89 -5.92
CA CYS A 133 -10.59 0.59 -5.57
C CYS A 133 -11.74 0.21 -6.51
N SER A 134 -12.66 1.14 -6.79
CA SER A 134 -13.82 0.94 -7.67
C SER A 134 -13.39 0.60 -9.11
N GLU A 135 -12.61 1.47 -9.74
CA GLU A 135 -12.21 1.32 -11.14
C GLU A 135 -11.29 0.11 -11.37
N SER A 136 -10.43 -0.19 -10.40
CA SER A 136 -9.66 -1.46 -10.43
C SER A 136 -10.57 -2.68 -10.37
N GLY A 137 -11.69 -2.59 -9.65
CA GLY A 137 -12.73 -3.62 -9.61
C GLY A 137 -13.46 -3.78 -10.94
N GLU A 138 -13.78 -2.68 -11.63
CA GLU A 138 -14.42 -2.70 -12.96
C GLU A 138 -13.48 -3.28 -14.01
N PHE A 139 -12.23 -2.87 -14.02
CA PHE A 139 -11.20 -3.48 -14.85
C PHE A 139 -11.09 -5.00 -14.61
N MET A 140 -11.02 -5.42 -13.34
CA MET A 140 -10.96 -6.83 -12.96
C MET A 140 -12.22 -7.61 -13.36
N GLU A 141 -13.41 -6.99 -13.31
CA GLU A 141 -14.67 -7.61 -13.71
C GLU A 141 -14.65 -7.98 -15.21
N ILE A 142 -14.10 -7.11 -16.07
CA ILE A 142 -13.93 -7.40 -17.50
C ILE A 142 -12.97 -8.57 -17.68
N VAL A 143 -11.79 -8.52 -17.02
CA VAL A 143 -10.79 -9.59 -17.10
C VAL A 143 -11.35 -10.93 -16.59
N LYS A 144 -12.12 -10.90 -15.51
CA LYS A 144 -12.81 -12.09 -14.96
C LYS A 144 -13.76 -12.71 -15.99
N LYS A 145 -14.55 -11.88 -16.68
CA LYS A 145 -15.48 -12.34 -17.72
C LYS A 145 -14.75 -12.96 -18.91
N LEU A 146 -13.65 -12.36 -19.36
CA LEU A 146 -12.80 -12.92 -20.39
C LEU A 146 -12.21 -14.26 -19.97
N LYS A 147 -11.66 -14.32 -18.75
CA LYS A 147 -10.91 -15.49 -18.27
C LYS A 147 -11.78 -16.68 -17.89
N PHE A 148 -12.93 -16.43 -17.24
CA PHE A 148 -13.71 -17.48 -16.60
C PHE A 148 -15.12 -17.66 -17.16
N GLN A 149 -15.65 -16.69 -17.93
CA GLN A 149 -17.04 -16.71 -18.39
C GLN A 149 -17.14 -16.83 -19.93
N GLY A 150 -16.05 -17.10 -20.62
CA GLY A 150 -16.04 -17.30 -22.06
C GLY A 150 -16.37 -16.07 -22.90
N LYS A 151 -16.30 -14.86 -22.34
CA LYS A 151 -16.52 -13.63 -23.09
C LYS A 151 -15.40 -13.48 -24.11
N PRO A 152 -15.69 -13.23 -25.42
CA PRO A 152 -14.66 -13.10 -26.44
C PRO A 152 -13.87 -11.80 -26.23
N TYR A 153 -12.55 -11.87 -26.43
CA TYR A 153 -11.70 -10.68 -26.49
C TYR A 153 -11.77 -10.09 -27.91
N ASN A 154 -12.26 -8.88 -28.02
CA ASN A 154 -12.41 -8.12 -29.26
C ASN A 154 -12.15 -6.63 -29.03
N ASP A 155 -12.25 -5.80 -30.07
CA ASP A 155 -11.98 -4.38 -30.01
C ASP A 155 -12.87 -3.65 -28.99
N ALA A 156 -14.14 -4.04 -28.85
CA ALA A 156 -15.05 -3.47 -27.85
C ALA A 156 -14.58 -3.75 -26.41
N GLN A 157 -14.06 -4.95 -26.13
CA GLN A 157 -13.50 -5.27 -24.81
C GLN A 157 -12.18 -4.55 -24.57
N LYS A 158 -11.34 -4.42 -25.59
CA LYS A 158 -10.10 -3.66 -25.52
C LYS A 158 -10.39 -2.17 -25.25
N GLU A 159 -11.36 -1.59 -25.94
CA GLU A 159 -11.78 -0.19 -25.72
C GLU A 159 -12.30 0.00 -24.29
N HIS A 160 -13.14 -0.92 -23.80
CA HIS A 160 -13.66 -0.87 -22.43
C HIS A 160 -12.54 -0.92 -21.41
N LEU A 161 -11.64 -1.90 -21.49
CA LEU A 161 -10.45 -1.98 -20.62
C LEU A 161 -9.59 -0.72 -20.68
N THR A 162 -9.47 -0.09 -21.84
CA THR A 162 -8.73 1.16 -22.00
C THR A 162 -9.39 2.31 -21.24
N LYS A 163 -10.72 2.37 -21.21
CA LYS A 163 -11.48 3.38 -20.46
C LYS A 163 -11.29 3.19 -18.95
N GLU A 164 -11.49 1.97 -18.45
CA GLU A 164 -11.28 1.67 -17.02
C GLU A 164 -9.84 1.97 -16.56
N LEU A 165 -8.84 1.66 -17.42
CA LEU A 165 -7.46 2.04 -17.14
C LEU A 165 -7.27 3.55 -17.08
N GLY A 166 -7.98 4.31 -17.93
CA GLY A 166 -8.00 5.77 -17.91
C GLY A 166 -8.55 6.31 -16.59
N ASP A 167 -9.63 5.72 -16.08
CA ASP A 167 -10.26 6.11 -14.82
C ASP A 167 -9.37 5.80 -13.61
N ILE A 168 -8.68 4.66 -13.62
CA ILE A 168 -7.64 4.33 -12.62
C ILE A 168 -6.53 5.41 -12.61
N ILE A 169 -6.04 5.83 -13.79
CA ILE A 169 -5.00 6.85 -13.90
C ILE A 169 -5.53 8.22 -13.42
N TRP A 170 -6.82 8.53 -13.68
CA TRP A 170 -7.43 9.75 -13.18
C TRP A 170 -7.45 9.80 -11.65
N TYR A 171 -7.83 8.71 -10.97
CA TYR A 171 -7.80 8.64 -9.51
C TYR A 171 -6.37 8.61 -8.96
N ALA A 172 -5.40 8.02 -9.67
CA ALA A 172 -3.99 8.13 -9.31
C ALA A 172 -3.50 9.58 -9.36
N ALA A 173 -3.95 10.36 -10.36
CA ALA A 173 -3.66 11.79 -10.43
C ALA A 173 -4.34 12.58 -9.28
N GLN A 174 -5.55 12.23 -8.87
CA GLN A 174 -6.19 12.80 -7.67
C GLN A 174 -5.36 12.53 -6.41
N ALA A 175 -4.83 11.32 -6.25
CA ALA A 175 -3.95 10.99 -5.13
C ALA A 175 -2.67 11.84 -5.15
N SER A 176 -2.02 11.98 -6.31
CA SER A 176 -0.81 12.79 -6.43
C SER A 176 -1.05 14.27 -6.11
N LEU A 177 -2.18 14.83 -6.53
CA LEU A 177 -2.60 16.18 -6.15
C LEU A 177 -2.82 16.33 -4.64
N ALA A 178 -3.44 15.34 -3.99
CA ALA A 178 -3.67 15.34 -2.55
C ALA A 178 -2.36 15.29 -1.74
N LEU A 179 -1.37 14.60 -2.27
CA LEU A 179 -0.03 14.48 -1.68
C LEU A 179 0.89 15.67 -2.01
N GLY A 180 0.46 16.58 -2.91
CA GLY A 180 1.27 17.70 -3.36
C GLY A 180 2.50 17.28 -4.19
N VAL A 181 2.45 16.11 -4.82
CA VAL A 181 3.52 15.58 -5.68
C VAL A 181 3.04 15.49 -7.12
N ARG A 182 3.95 15.54 -8.08
CA ARG A 182 3.63 15.37 -9.50
C ARG A 182 3.47 13.88 -9.81
N LEU A 183 2.61 13.55 -10.76
CA LEU A 183 2.38 12.15 -11.15
C LEU A 183 3.63 11.49 -11.74
N ASP A 184 4.45 12.26 -12.47
CA ASP A 184 5.74 11.79 -12.99
C ASP A 184 6.77 11.51 -11.86
N GLU A 185 6.76 12.26 -10.77
CA GLU A 185 7.56 11.98 -9.57
C GLU A 185 7.14 10.67 -8.90
N VAL A 186 5.83 10.40 -8.83
CA VAL A 186 5.31 9.11 -8.33
C VAL A 186 5.85 7.95 -9.16
N ILE A 187 5.78 8.07 -10.49
CA ILE A 187 6.29 7.05 -11.43
C ILE A 187 7.81 6.87 -11.25
N TYR A 188 8.54 7.98 -11.17
CA TYR A 188 10.00 7.95 -10.98
C TYR A 188 10.38 7.29 -9.66
N THR A 189 9.73 7.65 -8.57
CA THR A 189 9.94 7.03 -7.24
C THR A 189 9.70 5.52 -7.28
N ASN A 190 8.64 5.08 -7.96
CA ASN A 190 8.38 3.66 -8.15
C ASN A 190 9.47 2.98 -9.00
N THR A 191 9.98 3.66 -10.02
CA THR A 191 11.08 3.15 -10.85
C THR A 191 12.34 2.94 -10.03
N LEU A 192 12.71 3.90 -9.17
CA LEU A 192 13.86 3.77 -8.26
C LEU A 192 13.70 2.61 -7.29
N LYS A 193 12.51 2.47 -6.70
CA LYS A 193 12.19 1.35 -5.80
C LYS A 193 12.34 0.00 -6.51
N LEU A 194 11.81 -0.13 -7.72
CA LEU A 194 11.91 -1.37 -8.50
C LEU A 194 13.34 -1.65 -8.98
N ALA A 195 14.11 -0.64 -9.36
CA ALA A 195 15.52 -0.79 -9.73
C ALA A 195 16.37 -1.28 -8.53
N ALA A 196 16.07 -0.80 -7.33
CA ALA A 196 16.72 -1.28 -6.11
C ALA A 196 16.35 -2.73 -5.79
N ARG A 197 15.07 -3.10 -5.99
CA ARG A 197 14.58 -4.48 -5.77
C ARG A 197 15.13 -5.47 -6.80
N TYR A 198 15.25 -5.07 -8.04
CA TYR A 198 15.68 -5.91 -9.16
C TYR A 198 16.97 -5.38 -9.81
N PRO A 199 18.14 -5.56 -9.16
CA PRO A 199 19.39 -4.97 -9.62
C PRO A 199 19.81 -5.45 -11.02
N ASN A 200 19.35 -6.64 -11.42
CA ASN A 200 19.58 -7.19 -12.76
C ASN A 200 18.53 -6.74 -13.79
N GLN A 201 17.61 -5.84 -13.43
CA GLN A 201 16.47 -5.40 -14.26
C GLN A 201 15.57 -6.54 -14.77
N MET A 202 15.59 -7.68 -14.10
CA MET A 202 14.76 -8.85 -14.38
C MET A 202 14.02 -9.30 -13.13
N PHE A 203 12.81 -9.82 -13.32
CA PHE A 203 12.03 -10.38 -12.22
C PHE A 203 12.70 -11.66 -11.72
N GLU A 204 12.92 -11.73 -10.41
CA GLU A 204 13.36 -12.93 -9.71
C GLU A 204 12.50 -13.15 -8.46
N VAL A 205 12.02 -14.37 -8.28
CA VAL A 205 11.16 -14.73 -7.13
C VAL A 205 11.86 -14.43 -5.81
N GLY A 206 13.17 -14.71 -5.73
CA GLY A 206 13.97 -14.45 -4.53
C GLY A 206 13.93 -12.99 -4.08
N TYR A 207 14.04 -12.04 -5.00
CA TYR A 207 13.95 -10.61 -4.70
C TYR A 207 12.52 -10.16 -4.41
N SER A 208 11.51 -10.81 -5.03
CA SER A 208 10.11 -10.50 -4.76
C SER A 208 9.65 -10.88 -3.36
N GLU A 209 10.12 -12.05 -2.88
CA GLU A 209 9.71 -12.62 -1.59
C GLU A 209 10.57 -12.14 -0.41
N ASN A 210 11.85 -11.80 -0.67
CA ASN A 210 12.80 -11.36 0.36
C ASN A 210 13.09 -9.86 0.21
N ARG A 211 12.09 -9.02 0.52
CA ARG A 211 12.22 -7.57 0.42
C ARG A 211 13.19 -7.01 1.45
N ALA A 212 13.98 -6.02 1.05
CA ALA A 212 14.84 -5.29 1.98
C ALA A 212 13.99 -4.52 3.02
N PRO A 213 14.52 -4.30 4.26
CA PRO A 213 13.86 -3.43 5.22
C PRO A 213 13.58 -2.04 4.62
N GLY A 214 12.32 -1.59 4.67
CA GLY A 214 11.88 -0.34 4.07
C GLY A 214 11.38 -0.41 2.61
N ASP A 215 11.48 -1.56 1.97
CA ASP A 215 10.83 -1.83 0.68
C ASP A 215 9.41 -2.37 0.93
N ILE A 216 8.45 -1.45 1.07
CA ILE A 216 7.04 -1.73 1.36
C ILE A 216 6.27 -1.94 0.06
#